data_d84e4dc9cc607c6083c418e65f567ef3
#
_entry.id   d84e4dc9cc607c6083c418e65f567ef3
#
_cell.length_a   1.000
_cell.length_b   1.000
_cell.length_c   1.000
_cell.angle_alpha   90.00
_cell.angle_beta   90.00
_cell.angle_gamma   90.00
#
_symmetry.space_group_name_H-M   'P 1'
#
loop_
_entity.id
_entity.type
_entity.pdbx_description
1 polymer ?
#
loop_
_entity_poly.entity_id
_entity_poly.type
_entity_poly.pdbx_seq_one_letter_code
_entity_poly.pdbx_strand_id
1 'polypeptide(L)'
;MFAKLATGLLAVSLILMSVPAIADDGSAQLFGSWRLKSFKAQIIGDDAEPHDVFGPVPFGRLILTPAHTMAAFLSRPDRKPPTDDREAALLLRSMTAYTGRFRVEGDKFITTVDGAWNEIFKAHEQVRIFRLVGDTLTIQVPEQPSGLAPGKRNTSILVFVREQ
;
A
#
# COMPACT_ATOMS: atom_id res chain seq x y z
N MET A 1 55.51 -22.61 59.42
CA MET A 1 54.73 -21.41 59.15
C MET A 1 54.35 -21.45 57.67
N PHE A 2 53.21 -22.06 57.35
CA PHE A 2 52.81 -22.30 55.96
C PHE A 2 51.68 -21.33 55.63
N ALA A 3 51.91 -20.43 54.67
CA ALA A 3 50.91 -19.51 54.14
C ALA A 3 50.09 -20.22 53.06
N LYS A 4 48.74 -20.30 53.21
CA LYS A 4 47.79 -20.80 52.20
C LYS A 4 47.43 -19.65 51.25
N LEU A 5 47.83 -19.77 49.99
CA LEU A 5 47.27 -18.94 48.91
C LEU A 5 45.88 -19.43 48.59
N ALA A 6 44.90 -18.57 48.71
CA ALA A 6 43.53 -18.82 48.24
C ALA A 6 43.40 -18.26 46.81
N THR A 7 43.24 -19.14 45.85
CA THR A 7 42.97 -18.78 44.44
C THR A 7 41.46 -18.56 44.26
N GLY A 8 41.03 -17.30 44.13
CA GLY A 8 39.64 -16.94 43.82
C GLY A 8 39.35 -17.11 42.33
N LEU A 9 38.44 -18.01 42.00
CA LEU A 9 37.93 -18.20 40.64
C LEU A 9 36.83 -17.15 40.37
N LEU A 10 37.11 -16.19 39.48
CA LEU A 10 36.12 -15.20 39.03
C LEU A 10 35.27 -15.82 37.90
N ALA A 11 34.02 -16.21 38.21
CA ALA A 11 33.10 -16.69 37.22
C ALA A 11 32.48 -15.49 36.44
N VAL A 12 32.90 -15.31 35.21
CA VAL A 12 32.28 -14.33 34.30
C VAL A 12 31.01 -14.94 33.71
N SER A 13 29.84 -14.52 34.20
CA SER A 13 28.54 -14.90 33.64
C SER A 13 28.29 -14.10 32.37
N LEU A 14 28.37 -14.76 31.22
CA LEU A 14 28.01 -14.20 29.92
C LEU A 14 26.46 -14.18 29.79
N ILE A 15 25.87 -13.01 29.99
CA ILE A 15 24.42 -12.81 29.74
C ILE A 15 24.22 -12.71 28.25
N LEU A 16 23.74 -13.79 27.62
CA LEU A 16 23.23 -13.78 26.24
C LEU A 16 21.92 -12.99 26.23
N MET A 17 21.99 -11.72 25.80
CA MET A 17 20.80 -10.97 25.45
C MET A 17 20.22 -11.55 24.17
N SER A 18 19.11 -12.29 24.28
CA SER A 18 18.31 -12.70 23.15
C SER A 18 17.66 -11.45 22.54
N VAL A 19 18.14 -11.02 21.37
CA VAL A 19 17.46 -10.01 20.55
C VAL A 19 16.18 -10.68 20.02
N PRO A 20 14.98 -10.12 20.28
CA PRO A 20 13.78 -10.67 19.72
C PRO A 20 13.89 -10.61 18.19
N ALA A 21 13.79 -11.75 17.52
CA ALA A 21 13.64 -11.80 16.07
C ALA A 21 12.33 -11.10 15.73
N ILE A 22 12.40 -9.97 15.03
CA ILE A 22 11.23 -9.34 14.43
C ILE A 22 10.74 -10.35 13.40
N ALA A 23 9.59 -10.96 13.65
CA ALA A 23 8.97 -11.87 12.67
C ALA A 23 8.75 -11.07 11.39
N ASP A 24 9.27 -11.56 10.26
CA ASP A 24 9.00 -11.00 8.94
C ASP A 24 7.50 -11.19 8.66
N ASP A 25 6.76 -10.11 8.62
CA ASP A 25 5.33 -10.08 8.31
C ASP A 25 5.05 -10.26 6.80
N GLY A 26 6.09 -10.58 6.01
CA GLY A 26 6.00 -10.70 4.55
C GLY A 26 6.01 -9.36 3.81
N SER A 27 6.15 -8.24 4.52
CA SER A 27 6.16 -6.90 3.91
C SER A 27 7.42 -6.62 3.09
N ALA A 28 8.56 -7.24 3.44
CA ALA A 28 9.84 -6.99 2.80
C ALA A 28 9.81 -7.23 1.27
N GLN A 29 9.08 -8.23 0.81
CA GLN A 29 8.90 -8.52 -0.61
C GLN A 29 8.14 -7.42 -1.38
N LEU A 30 7.40 -6.56 -0.67
CA LEU A 30 6.61 -5.47 -1.27
C LEU A 30 7.40 -4.16 -1.37
N PHE A 31 8.53 -3.99 -0.67
CA PHE A 31 9.27 -2.74 -0.69
C PHE A 31 9.78 -2.41 -2.10
N GLY A 32 9.74 -1.13 -2.44
CA GLY A 32 10.19 -0.60 -3.72
C GLY A 32 9.19 0.30 -4.41
N SER A 33 9.44 0.57 -5.68
CA SER A 33 8.60 1.35 -6.57
C SER A 33 7.86 0.43 -7.55
N TRP A 34 6.57 0.69 -7.72
CA TRP A 34 5.65 -0.12 -8.49
C TRP A 34 4.89 0.76 -9.48
N ARG A 35 5.02 0.47 -10.77
CA ARG A 35 4.33 1.20 -11.83
C ARG A 35 2.99 0.55 -12.14
N LEU A 36 1.92 1.35 -12.16
CA LEU A 36 0.57 0.89 -12.51
C LEU A 36 0.52 0.42 -13.97
N LYS A 37 -0.08 -0.76 -14.19
CA LYS A 37 -0.33 -1.34 -15.51
C LYS A 37 -1.80 -1.26 -15.88
N SER A 38 -2.70 -1.50 -14.93
CA SER A 38 -4.14 -1.41 -15.15
C SER A 38 -4.87 -1.09 -13.86
N PHE A 39 -6.00 -0.42 -13.98
CA PHE A 39 -6.93 -0.16 -12.88
C PHE A 39 -8.35 -0.36 -13.40
N LYS A 40 -8.96 -1.48 -13.04
CA LYS A 40 -10.32 -1.85 -13.45
C LYS A 40 -11.26 -1.81 -12.24
N ALA A 41 -12.47 -1.32 -12.45
CA ALA A 41 -13.55 -1.35 -11.46
C ALA A 41 -14.80 -2.00 -12.07
N GLN A 42 -15.55 -2.67 -11.19
CA GLN A 42 -16.83 -3.29 -11.53
C GLN A 42 -17.88 -2.85 -10.51
N ILE A 43 -19.02 -2.41 -10.97
CA ILE A 43 -20.20 -2.13 -10.13
C ILE A 43 -20.85 -3.47 -9.77
N ILE A 44 -21.10 -3.71 -8.50
CA ILE A 44 -21.73 -4.94 -8.03
C ILE A 44 -23.22 -4.94 -8.40
N GLY A 45 -23.66 -6.08 -8.95
CA GLY A 45 -25.05 -6.25 -9.43
C GLY A 45 -25.31 -5.59 -10.78
N ASP A 46 -24.28 -5.17 -11.48
CA ASP A 46 -24.34 -4.72 -12.87
C ASP A 46 -23.70 -5.81 -13.75
N ASP A 47 -24.39 -6.21 -14.81
CA ASP A 47 -23.87 -7.23 -15.77
C ASP A 47 -22.81 -6.65 -16.72
N ALA A 48 -22.48 -5.36 -16.56
CA ALA A 48 -21.45 -4.71 -17.36
C ALA A 48 -20.05 -5.25 -17.02
N GLU A 49 -19.23 -5.40 -18.05
CA GLU A 49 -17.81 -5.77 -17.89
C GLU A 49 -17.05 -4.74 -17.04
N PRO A 50 -16.01 -5.16 -16.30
CA PRO A 50 -15.13 -4.24 -15.56
C PRO A 50 -14.57 -3.15 -16.49
N HIS A 51 -14.73 -1.88 -16.11
CA HIS A 51 -14.27 -0.73 -16.91
C HIS A 51 -12.94 -0.18 -16.41
N ASP A 52 -12.16 0.41 -17.30
CA ASP A 52 -10.91 1.07 -16.99
C ASP A 52 -11.16 2.42 -16.30
N VAL A 53 -10.74 2.56 -15.02
CA VAL A 53 -11.01 3.75 -14.21
C VAL A 53 -10.28 4.99 -14.75
N PHE A 54 -9.02 4.82 -15.16
CA PHE A 54 -8.18 5.91 -15.69
C PHE A 54 -7.76 5.67 -17.16
N GLY A 55 -8.57 4.90 -17.90
CA GLY A 55 -8.29 4.55 -19.29
C GLY A 55 -7.39 3.32 -19.44
N PRO A 56 -7.16 2.86 -20.68
CA PRO A 56 -6.50 1.58 -20.96
C PRO A 56 -5.01 1.58 -20.62
N VAL A 57 -4.39 2.75 -20.55
CA VAL A 57 -2.98 2.93 -20.17
C VAL A 57 -2.89 4.00 -19.08
N PRO A 58 -3.25 3.66 -17.82
CA PRO A 58 -3.23 4.63 -16.74
C PRO A 58 -1.80 5.03 -16.37
N PHE A 59 -1.63 6.22 -15.83
CA PHE A 59 -0.40 6.62 -15.17
C PHE A 59 -0.52 6.32 -13.67
N GLY A 60 0.54 5.80 -13.04
CA GLY A 60 0.52 5.64 -11.58
C GLY A 60 1.76 4.98 -11.04
N ARG A 61 1.99 5.30 -9.76
CA ARG A 61 3.08 4.75 -8.98
C ARG A 61 2.62 4.48 -7.56
N LEU A 62 3.04 3.32 -7.03
CA LEU A 62 2.94 2.96 -5.62
C LEU A 62 4.35 2.80 -5.10
N ILE A 63 4.70 3.49 -4.02
CA ILE A 63 6.01 3.40 -3.36
C ILE A 63 5.78 2.82 -1.97
N LEU A 64 6.55 1.78 -1.64
CA LEU A 64 6.51 1.09 -0.35
C LEU A 64 7.92 1.05 0.24
N THR A 65 8.09 1.57 1.44
CA THR A 65 9.42 1.71 2.06
C THR A 65 9.63 0.73 3.21
N PRO A 66 10.89 0.39 3.54
CA PRO A 66 11.21 -0.41 4.73
C PRO A 66 10.77 0.23 6.06
N ALA A 67 10.52 1.54 6.09
CA ALA A 67 9.95 2.25 7.24
C ALA A 67 8.43 2.07 7.35
N HIS A 68 7.83 1.16 6.54
CA HIS A 68 6.38 0.93 6.46
C HIS A 68 5.58 2.19 6.13
N THR A 69 6.17 3.12 5.37
CA THR A 69 5.45 4.24 4.78
C THR A 69 5.13 3.95 3.32
N MET A 70 4.01 4.48 2.86
CA MET A 70 3.57 4.31 1.49
C MET A 70 3.12 5.62 0.88
N ALA A 71 3.28 5.73 -0.44
CA ALA A 71 2.69 6.78 -1.25
C ALA A 71 2.10 6.17 -2.52
N ALA A 72 0.89 6.56 -2.87
CA ALA A 72 0.25 6.20 -4.11
C ALA A 72 -0.16 7.45 -4.88
N PHE A 73 0.16 7.48 -6.17
CA PHE A 73 -0.34 8.46 -7.12
C PHE A 73 -0.81 7.73 -8.36
N LEU A 74 -2.09 7.84 -8.68
CA LEU A 74 -2.71 7.19 -9.84
C LEU A 74 -3.54 8.23 -10.59
N SER A 75 -3.48 8.26 -11.91
CA SER A 75 -4.24 9.23 -12.70
C SER A 75 -4.45 8.79 -14.15
N ARG A 76 -5.31 9.51 -14.85
CA ARG A 76 -5.36 9.47 -16.31
C ARG A 76 -4.04 9.99 -16.90
N PRO A 77 -3.56 9.47 -18.03
CA PRO A 77 -2.30 9.89 -18.63
C PRO A 77 -2.41 11.23 -19.38
N ASP A 78 -3.60 11.59 -19.88
CA ASP A 78 -3.88 12.68 -20.79
C ASP A 78 -4.33 13.99 -20.10
N ARG A 79 -3.83 14.21 -18.86
CA ARG A 79 -4.20 15.37 -18.05
C ARG A 79 -3.57 16.65 -18.61
N LYS A 80 -4.38 17.72 -18.68
CA LYS A 80 -3.96 19.05 -19.11
C LYS A 80 -4.18 20.08 -17.99
N PRO A 81 -3.46 21.21 -17.98
CA PRO A 81 -3.76 22.30 -17.08
C PRO A 81 -5.22 22.76 -17.24
N PRO A 82 -5.96 22.98 -16.13
CA PRO A 82 -7.34 23.47 -16.20
C PRO A 82 -7.35 24.96 -16.57
N THR A 83 -8.39 25.39 -17.25
CA THR A 83 -8.60 26.80 -17.64
C THR A 83 -9.65 27.49 -16.80
N ASP A 84 -10.44 26.73 -16.03
CA ASP A 84 -11.44 27.23 -15.10
C ASP A 84 -11.64 26.27 -13.89
N ASP A 85 -12.46 26.67 -12.92
CA ASP A 85 -12.73 25.91 -11.70
C ASP A 85 -13.45 24.58 -11.96
N ARG A 86 -14.29 24.51 -13.00
CA ARG A 86 -14.97 23.29 -13.39
C ARG A 86 -13.97 22.27 -13.92
N GLU A 87 -13.07 22.68 -14.78
CA GLU A 87 -11.99 21.83 -15.28
C GLU A 87 -11.04 21.41 -14.17
N ALA A 88 -10.72 22.30 -13.22
CA ALA A 88 -9.91 21.97 -12.04
C ALA A 88 -10.59 20.90 -11.18
N ALA A 89 -11.91 20.99 -10.97
CA ALA A 89 -12.67 19.98 -10.25
C ALA A 89 -12.69 18.62 -10.99
N LEU A 90 -12.82 18.61 -12.31
CA LEU A 90 -12.75 17.40 -13.13
C LEU A 90 -11.35 16.79 -13.10
N LEU A 91 -10.31 17.63 -13.14
CA LEU A 91 -8.92 17.22 -13.05
C LEU A 91 -8.63 16.54 -11.70
N LEU A 92 -9.12 17.10 -10.59
CA LEU A 92 -9.01 16.49 -9.27
C LEU A 92 -9.68 15.11 -9.21
N ARG A 93 -10.83 14.92 -9.86
CA ARG A 93 -11.54 13.64 -9.94
C ARG A 93 -10.86 12.60 -10.85
N SER A 94 -9.94 13.02 -11.71
CA SER A 94 -9.19 12.16 -12.64
C SER A 94 -7.92 11.57 -12.03
N MET A 95 -7.80 11.60 -10.71
CA MET A 95 -6.65 11.07 -9.98
C MET A 95 -7.04 10.49 -8.62
N THR A 96 -6.12 9.73 -8.06
CA THR A 96 -6.11 9.29 -6.66
C THR A 96 -4.70 9.49 -6.13
N ALA A 97 -4.56 10.16 -4.99
CA ALA A 97 -3.26 10.34 -4.33
C ALA A 97 -3.42 10.29 -2.82
N TYR A 98 -2.61 9.48 -2.15
CA TYR A 98 -2.59 9.41 -0.70
C TYR A 98 -1.27 8.84 -0.20
N THR A 99 -0.96 9.16 1.04
CA THR A 99 0.18 8.66 1.81
C THR A 99 -0.31 8.03 3.10
N GLY A 100 0.56 7.30 3.76
CA GLY A 100 0.26 6.70 5.05
C GLY A 100 1.30 5.70 5.51
N ARG A 101 0.96 5.04 6.60
CA ARG A 101 1.69 3.87 7.09
C ARG A 101 0.94 2.61 6.70
N PHE A 102 1.68 1.56 6.36
CA PHE A 102 1.06 0.28 6.03
C PHE A 102 1.58 -0.85 6.92
N ARG A 103 0.80 -1.91 6.99
CA ARG A 103 1.16 -3.21 7.55
C ARG A 103 0.61 -4.33 6.69
N VAL A 104 1.17 -5.51 6.85
CA VAL A 104 0.73 -6.72 6.16
C VAL A 104 0.16 -7.70 7.19
N GLU A 105 -1.01 -8.25 6.92
CA GLU A 105 -1.66 -9.29 7.72
C GLU A 105 -2.12 -10.40 6.77
N GLY A 106 -1.29 -11.44 6.60
CA GLY A 106 -1.53 -12.51 5.62
C GLY A 106 -1.53 -11.97 4.19
N ASP A 107 -2.66 -12.05 3.52
CA ASP A 107 -2.87 -11.52 2.17
C ASP A 107 -3.40 -10.07 2.16
N LYS A 108 -3.54 -9.44 3.33
CA LYS A 108 -4.06 -8.08 3.46
C LYS A 108 -2.93 -7.07 3.56
N PHE A 109 -3.04 -6.06 2.72
CA PHE A 109 -2.27 -4.82 2.77
C PHE A 109 -3.16 -3.73 3.36
N ILE A 110 -2.85 -3.26 4.55
CA ILE A 110 -3.69 -2.35 5.33
C ILE A 110 -2.97 -1.03 5.50
N THR A 111 -3.58 0.07 5.06
CA THR A 111 -3.01 1.42 5.14
C THR A 111 -3.81 2.30 6.10
N THR A 112 -3.12 2.88 7.08
CA THR A 112 -3.60 4.01 7.86
C THR A 112 -3.17 5.28 7.13
N VAL A 113 -4.13 5.98 6.53
CA VAL A 113 -3.88 7.15 5.68
C VAL A 113 -3.64 8.39 6.54
N ASP A 114 -2.53 9.11 6.31
CA ASP A 114 -2.17 10.37 6.98
C ASP A 114 -2.37 11.60 6.09
N GLY A 115 -2.23 11.46 4.77
CA GLY A 115 -2.47 12.50 3.78
C GLY A 115 -3.21 11.97 2.56
N ALA A 116 -4.20 12.71 2.06
CA ALA A 116 -4.95 12.31 0.89
C ALA A 116 -5.44 13.51 0.07
N TRP A 117 -5.56 13.32 -1.25
CA TRP A 117 -6.21 14.31 -2.13
C TRP A 117 -7.71 14.46 -1.84
N ASN A 118 -8.32 13.45 -1.24
CA ASN A 118 -9.73 13.44 -0.80
C ASN A 118 -9.79 12.91 0.63
N GLU A 119 -10.22 13.74 1.57
CA GLU A 119 -10.21 13.47 3.00
C GLU A 119 -11.05 12.25 3.41
N ILE A 120 -11.97 11.79 2.57
CA ILE A 120 -12.75 10.56 2.83
C ILE A 120 -11.85 9.32 2.99
N PHE A 121 -10.65 9.34 2.39
CA PHE A 121 -9.68 8.24 2.53
C PHE A 121 -9.10 8.10 3.93
N LYS A 122 -9.19 9.15 4.75
CA LYS A 122 -8.72 9.16 6.15
C LYS A 122 -9.77 8.69 7.14
N ALA A 123 -11.02 8.50 6.71
CA ALA A 123 -12.13 8.16 7.60
C ALA A 123 -11.98 6.75 8.23
N HIS A 124 -11.25 5.85 7.59
CA HIS A 124 -10.99 4.49 8.05
C HIS A 124 -9.77 3.89 7.37
N GLU A 125 -9.23 2.81 7.92
CA GLU A 125 -8.13 2.07 7.29
C GLU A 125 -8.51 1.55 5.91
N GLN A 126 -7.59 1.67 4.98
CA GLN A 126 -7.75 1.17 3.62
C GLN A 126 -7.27 -0.28 3.54
N VAL A 127 -8.18 -1.23 3.65
CA VAL A 127 -7.88 -2.66 3.53
C VAL A 127 -7.88 -3.05 2.06
N ARG A 128 -6.83 -3.75 1.63
CA ARG A 128 -6.65 -4.29 0.28
C ARG A 128 -6.21 -5.74 0.38
N ILE A 129 -6.62 -6.57 -0.55
CA ILE A 129 -6.08 -7.92 -0.70
C ILE A 129 -4.99 -7.86 -1.76
N PHE A 130 -3.82 -8.42 -1.49
CA PHE A 130 -2.74 -8.41 -2.46
C PHE A 130 -2.28 -9.82 -2.83
N ARG A 131 -1.73 -9.91 -4.03
CA ARG A 131 -1.02 -11.09 -4.52
C ARG A 131 0.23 -10.64 -5.25
N LEU A 132 1.38 -11.19 -4.88
CA LEU A 132 2.66 -10.97 -5.54
C LEU A 132 3.08 -12.23 -6.29
N VAL A 133 3.40 -12.08 -7.59
CA VAL A 133 3.95 -13.15 -8.42
C VAL A 133 5.10 -12.58 -9.24
N GLY A 134 6.32 -12.95 -8.88
CA GLY A 134 7.53 -12.32 -9.44
C GLY A 134 7.49 -10.80 -9.24
N ASP A 135 7.61 -10.06 -10.33
CA ASP A 135 7.56 -8.60 -10.32
C ASP A 135 6.16 -8.01 -10.59
N THR A 136 5.12 -8.83 -10.45
CA THR A 136 3.74 -8.38 -10.64
C THR A 136 2.99 -8.39 -9.31
N LEU A 137 2.55 -7.22 -8.87
CA LEU A 137 1.73 -7.01 -7.68
C LEU A 137 0.29 -6.71 -8.11
N THR A 138 -0.63 -7.60 -7.76
CA THR A 138 -2.07 -7.40 -7.93
C THR A 138 -2.66 -6.96 -6.61
N ILE A 139 -3.42 -5.86 -6.63
CA ILE A 139 -4.14 -5.33 -5.48
C ILE A 139 -5.64 -5.35 -5.79
N GLN A 140 -6.40 -6.05 -4.98
CA GLN A 140 -7.86 -6.05 -5.03
C GLN A 140 -8.40 -5.14 -3.93
N VAL A 141 -9.26 -4.21 -4.34
CA VAL A 141 -10.08 -3.42 -3.43
C VAL A 141 -11.33 -4.23 -3.14
N PRO A 142 -11.59 -4.63 -1.87
CA PRO A 142 -12.82 -5.32 -1.51
C PRO A 142 -14.06 -4.49 -1.85
N GLU A 143 -15.20 -5.14 -1.88
CA GLU A 143 -16.47 -4.47 -2.13
C GLU A 143 -16.71 -3.33 -1.13
N GLN A 144 -16.95 -2.15 -1.65
CA GLN A 144 -17.16 -0.92 -0.89
C GLN A 144 -18.22 -0.03 -1.56
N PRO A 145 -18.78 0.99 -0.87
CA PRO A 145 -19.63 1.99 -1.51
C PRO A 145 -18.91 2.63 -2.69
N SER A 146 -19.61 2.76 -3.82
CA SER A 146 -19.01 3.29 -5.04
C SER A 146 -18.88 4.81 -5.00
N GLY A 147 -17.66 5.33 -5.17
CA GLY A 147 -17.44 6.75 -5.42
C GLY A 147 -17.82 7.19 -6.85
N LEU A 148 -18.06 6.23 -7.77
CA LEU A 148 -18.40 6.48 -9.17
C LEU A 148 -19.91 6.42 -9.44
N ALA A 149 -20.66 5.64 -8.65
CA ALA A 149 -22.09 5.45 -8.79
C ALA A 149 -22.77 5.52 -7.42
N PRO A 150 -23.32 6.68 -7.02
CA PRO A 150 -23.97 6.85 -5.72
C PRO A 150 -25.06 5.79 -5.47
N GLY A 151 -25.05 5.21 -4.26
CA GLY A 151 -26.00 4.16 -3.86
C GLY A 151 -25.67 2.75 -4.36
N LYS A 152 -24.68 2.59 -5.22
CA LYS A 152 -24.13 1.29 -5.64
C LYS A 152 -22.86 0.93 -4.86
N ARG A 153 -22.43 -0.33 -4.99
CA ARG A 153 -21.14 -0.83 -4.46
C ARG A 153 -20.25 -1.21 -5.62
N ASN A 154 -18.95 -1.16 -5.42
CA ASN A 154 -17.98 -1.59 -6.43
C ASN A 154 -16.81 -2.36 -5.80
N THR A 155 -16.16 -3.17 -6.61
CA THR A 155 -14.85 -3.74 -6.37
C THR A 155 -13.88 -3.24 -7.44
N SER A 156 -12.58 -3.33 -7.16
CA SER A 156 -11.57 -2.90 -8.14
C SER A 156 -10.34 -3.79 -8.08
N ILE A 157 -9.66 -3.91 -9.21
CA ILE A 157 -8.39 -4.62 -9.34
C ILE A 157 -7.37 -3.69 -9.96
N LEU A 158 -6.23 -3.55 -9.28
CA LEU A 158 -5.09 -2.81 -9.75
C LEU A 158 -3.93 -3.79 -9.98
N VAL A 159 -3.26 -3.65 -11.09
CA VAL A 159 -2.07 -4.45 -11.42
C VAL A 159 -0.88 -3.51 -11.54
N PHE A 160 0.16 -3.81 -10.81
CA PHE A 160 1.43 -3.07 -10.82
C PHE A 160 2.56 -3.98 -11.26
N VAL A 161 3.62 -3.39 -11.81
CA VAL A 161 4.89 -4.05 -12.05
C VAL A 161 6.00 -3.31 -11.32
N ARG A 162 6.96 -4.06 -10.78
CA ARG A 162 8.13 -3.51 -10.09
C ARG A 162 8.93 -2.64 -11.06
N GLU A 163 9.38 -1.48 -10.60
CA GLU A 163 10.36 -0.65 -11.29
C GLU A 163 11.76 -1.07 -10.83
N GLN A 164 12.69 -1.20 -11.80
CA GLN A 164 14.10 -1.47 -11.53
C GLN A 164 14.86 -0.18 -11.22
#